data_15b19d543c57d355683f8a9448bdd43d
#
_entry.id   15b19d543c57d355683f8a9448bdd43d
#
_cell.length_a   1.000
_cell.length_b   1.000
_cell.length_c   1.000
_cell.angle_alpha   90.00
_cell.angle_beta   90.00
_cell.angle_gamma   90.00
#
_symmetry.space_group_name_H-M   'P 1'
#
loop_
_entity.id
_entity.type
_entity.pdbx_description
1 polymer ?
#
loop_
_entity_poly.entity_id
_entity_poly.type
_entity_poly.pdbx_seq_one_letter_code
_entity_poly.pdbx_strand_id
1 'polypeptide(L)'
;MYTIHIFFLFAFGLFIGFVSSVPVGAVQLEVIKKAINGHLKPAISVALGSVTSDPFYGILVLFGIGNFLHQHDVQVVTYSLGIVVIIALLYRSYREHKHIPPHLKTHIHYKKRTSFLTGFTIAITNPGMIVWWVIGYKLLLDLALFNTMNVPLKITFLIACCSGLAGYLILMAFMINKMQESISDKLLDRMNIVIMFLLVLVIIYFGIQLIGLITNTSTNIIHNF
;
A
#
# COMPACT_ATOMS: atom_id res chain seq x y z
N MET A 1 -5.45 -20.86 -20.58
CA MET A 1 -5.59 -20.82 -19.11
C MET A 1 -4.49 -19.99 -18.44
N TYR A 2 -3.21 -20.30 -18.67
CA TYR A 2 -2.07 -19.60 -18.05
C TYR A 2 -2.06 -18.07 -18.31
N THR A 3 -2.37 -17.64 -19.53
CA THR A 3 -2.42 -16.20 -19.90
C THR A 3 -3.48 -15.43 -19.11
N ILE A 4 -4.64 -16.01 -18.84
CA ILE A 4 -5.73 -15.40 -18.06
C ILE A 4 -5.28 -15.20 -16.61
N HIS A 5 -4.58 -16.19 -16.04
CA HIS A 5 -4.07 -16.08 -14.66
C HIS A 5 -2.99 -14.99 -14.54
N ILE A 6 -2.09 -14.84 -15.54
CA ILE A 6 -1.09 -13.77 -15.55
C ILE A 6 -1.77 -12.38 -15.64
N PHE A 7 -2.78 -12.26 -16.50
CA PHE A 7 -3.55 -11.02 -16.61
C PHE A 7 -4.23 -10.67 -15.29
N PHE A 8 -4.87 -11.66 -14.64
CA PHE A 8 -5.48 -11.47 -13.33
C PHE A 8 -4.44 -11.10 -12.27
N LEU A 9 -3.29 -11.76 -12.24
CA LEU A 9 -2.17 -11.45 -11.35
C LEU A 9 -1.71 -10.00 -11.50
N PHE A 10 -1.55 -9.56 -12.76
CA PHE A 10 -1.15 -8.19 -13.06
C PHE A 10 -2.22 -7.18 -12.63
N ALA A 11 -3.48 -7.43 -12.95
CA ALA A 11 -4.60 -6.57 -12.55
C ALA A 11 -4.74 -6.49 -11.03
N PHE A 12 -4.61 -7.62 -10.34
CA PHE A 12 -4.67 -7.69 -8.89
C PHE A 12 -3.48 -6.97 -8.24
N GLY A 13 -2.25 -7.19 -8.72
CA GLY A 13 -1.07 -6.49 -8.23
C GLY A 13 -1.17 -4.97 -8.43
N LEU A 14 -1.65 -4.53 -9.60
CA LEU A 14 -1.90 -3.12 -9.89
C LEU A 14 -2.94 -2.53 -8.94
N PHE A 15 -4.03 -3.25 -8.68
CA PHE A 15 -5.06 -2.85 -7.73
C PHE A 15 -4.51 -2.74 -6.30
N ILE A 16 -3.78 -3.74 -5.82
CA ILE A 16 -3.15 -3.74 -4.48
C ILE A 16 -2.18 -2.56 -4.35
N GLY A 17 -1.30 -2.35 -5.34
CA GLY A 17 -0.37 -1.22 -5.34
C GLY A 17 -1.07 0.13 -5.32
N PHE A 18 -2.15 0.27 -6.09
CA PHE A 18 -2.97 1.47 -6.10
C PHE A 18 -3.61 1.72 -4.73
N VAL A 19 -4.28 0.73 -4.16
CA VAL A 19 -4.98 0.84 -2.86
C VAL A 19 -4.00 1.08 -1.71
N SER A 20 -2.83 0.42 -1.71
CA SER A 20 -1.81 0.62 -0.67
C SER A 20 -1.26 2.04 -0.60
N SER A 21 -1.35 2.79 -1.71
CA SER A 21 -0.89 4.18 -1.80
C SER A 21 -1.91 5.20 -1.31
N VAL A 22 -3.17 4.78 -1.08
CA VAL A 22 -4.26 5.70 -0.77
C VAL A 22 -4.22 6.25 0.67
N PRO A 23 -3.80 5.49 1.72
CA PRO A 23 -3.64 6.07 3.05
C PRO A 23 -2.68 7.26 3.02
N VAL A 24 -3.16 8.41 3.48
CA VAL A 24 -2.35 9.65 3.46
C VAL A 24 -1.17 9.50 4.40
N GLY A 25 0.03 9.48 3.83
CA GLY A 25 1.30 9.40 4.53
C GLY A 25 2.24 10.54 4.16
N ALA A 26 3.46 10.50 4.65
CA ALA A 26 4.45 11.56 4.42
C ALA A 26 4.78 11.76 2.93
N VAL A 27 4.77 10.68 2.11
CA VAL A 27 4.98 10.78 0.65
C VAL A 27 3.84 11.54 0.00
N GLN A 28 2.59 11.17 0.31
CA GLN A 28 1.39 11.82 -0.24
C GLN A 28 1.34 13.29 0.13
N LEU A 29 1.65 13.64 1.39
CA LEU A 29 1.71 15.03 1.83
C LEU A 29 2.76 15.83 1.06
N GLU A 30 3.94 15.27 0.78
CA GLU A 30 4.96 15.92 -0.04
C GLU A 30 4.54 16.09 -1.51
N VAL A 31 3.84 15.10 -2.08
CA VAL A 31 3.25 15.21 -3.43
C VAL A 31 2.20 16.31 -3.46
N ILE A 32 1.25 16.29 -2.51
CA ILE A 32 0.18 17.30 -2.38
C ILE A 32 0.78 18.70 -2.24
N LYS A 33 1.72 18.89 -1.32
CA LYS A 33 2.38 20.18 -1.07
C LYS A 33 3.00 20.78 -2.33
N LYS A 34 3.66 19.96 -3.15
CA LYS A 34 4.27 20.44 -4.40
C LYS A 34 3.23 20.67 -5.50
N ALA A 35 2.26 19.79 -5.63
CA ALA A 35 1.22 19.87 -6.65
C ALA A 35 0.31 21.09 -6.45
N ILE A 36 -0.12 21.37 -5.21
CA ILE A 36 -0.99 22.52 -4.88
C ILE A 36 -0.29 23.87 -5.11
N ASN A 37 1.04 23.90 -5.03
CA ASN A 37 1.85 25.08 -5.32
C ASN A 37 2.21 25.22 -6.82
N GLY A 38 1.56 24.46 -7.72
CA GLY A 38 1.80 24.53 -9.16
C GLY A 38 3.05 23.79 -9.63
N HIS A 39 3.73 23.08 -8.76
CA HIS A 39 4.98 22.37 -9.06
C HIS A 39 4.75 20.90 -9.41
N LEU A 40 3.99 20.64 -10.50
CA LEU A 40 3.65 19.27 -10.95
C LEU A 40 4.87 18.38 -11.16
N LYS A 41 5.91 18.87 -11.87
CA LYS A 41 7.12 18.08 -12.13
C LYS A 41 7.88 17.68 -10.86
N PRO A 42 8.10 18.56 -9.87
CA PRO A 42 8.61 18.18 -8.56
C PRO A 42 7.70 17.22 -7.79
N ALA A 43 6.37 17.36 -7.87
CA ALA A 43 5.42 16.44 -7.26
C ALA A 43 5.54 15.01 -7.84
N ILE A 44 5.57 14.89 -9.16
CA ILE A 44 5.82 13.62 -9.87
C ILE A 44 7.20 13.05 -9.48
N SER A 45 8.23 13.92 -9.31
CA SER A 45 9.56 13.46 -8.90
C SER A 45 9.57 12.85 -7.50
N VAL A 46 8.76 13.38 -6.55
CA VAL A 46 8.55 12.72 -5.23
C VAL A 46 7.90 11.35 -5.40
N ALA A 47 6.84 11.27 -6.22
CA ALA A 47 6.15 10.02 -6.49
C ALA A 47 7.10 8.95 -7.06
N LEU A 48 7.86 9.30 -8.09
CA LEU A 48 8.84 8.39 -8.70
C LEU A 48 9.95 7.99 -7.72
N GLY A 49 10.43 8.94 -6.89
CA GLY A 49 11.41 8.65 -5.87
C GLY A 49 10.91 7.63 -4.86
N SER A 50 9.68 7.77 -4.39
CA SER A 50 9.09 6.79 -3.46
C SER A 50 8.92 5.42 -4.10
N VAL A 51 8.39 5.35 -5.33
CA VAL A 51 8.19 4.08 -6.05
C VAL A 51 9.49 3.33 -6.29
N THR A 52 10.62 4.02 -6.48
CA THR A 52 11.92 3.35 -6.67
C THR A 52 12.45 2.66 -5.41
N SER A 53 11.91 2.96 -4.23
CA SER A 53 12.25 2.26 -2.99
C SER A 53 11.42 0.99 -2.76
N ASP A 54 10.25 0.87 -3.35
CA ASP A 54 9.33 -0.26 -3.15
C ASP A 54 9.88 -1.63 -3.57
N PRO A 55 10.63 -1.75 -4.69
CA PRO A 55 11.22 -3.01 -5.08
C PRO A 55 12.10 -3.64 -4.01
N PHE A 56 12.77 -2.85 -3.15
CA PHE A 56 13.58 -3.37 -2.06
C PHE A 56 12.73 -4.18 -1.06
N TYR A 57 11.59 -3.63 -0.66
CA TYR A 57 10.66 -4.31 0.24
C TYR A 57 9.95 -5.48 -0.46
N GLY A 58 9.52 -5.27 -1.71
CA GLY A 58 8.89 -6.30 -2.50
C GLY A 58 9.80 -7.52 -2.73
N ILE A 59 11.06 -7.32 -3.06
CA ILE A 59 12.05 -8.40 -3.22
C ILE A 59 12.25 -9.12 -1.89
N LEU A 60 12.42 -8.38 -0.79
CA LEU A 60 12.59 -8.96 0.53
C LEU A 60 11.41 -9.85 0.92
N VAL A 61 10.19 -9.42 0.65
CA VAL A 61 8.99 -10.19 0.98
C VAL A 61 8.80 -11.36 0.02
N LEU A 62 8.84 -11.13 -1.29
CA LEU A 62 8.53 -12.16 -2.28
C LEU A 62 9.56 -13.28 -2.33
N PHE A 63 10.84 -12.96 -2.12
CA PHE A 63 11.95 -13.93 -2.25
C PHE A 63 12.56 -14.33 -0.89
N GLY A 64 12.41 -13.50 0.14
CA GLY A 64 12.90 -13.78 1.49
C GLY A 64 11.82 -14.42 2.36
N ILE A 65 10.85 -13.62 2.81
CA ILE A 65 9.85 -14.03 3.81
C ILE A 65 8.73 -14.88 3.19
N GLY A 66 8.46 -14.72 1.89
CA GLY A 66 7.27 -15.30 1.24
C GLY A 66 7.13 -16.82 1.38
N ASN A 67 8.23 -17.56 1.41
CA ASN A 67 8.21 -19.02 1.56
C ASN A 67 7.75 -19.47 2.97
N PHE A 68 7.90 -18.60 3.98
CA PHE A 68 7.49 -18.88 5.35
C PHE A 68 6.03 -18.51 5.61
N LEU A 69 5.39 -17.73 4.74
CA LEU A 69 4.00 -17.27 4.92
C LEU A 69 2.96 -18.41 4.89
N HIS A 70 3.34 -19.60 4.49
CA HIS A 70 2.49 -20.80 4.56
C HIS A 70 2.58 -21.54 5.90
N GLN A 71 3.59 -21.24 6.72
CA GLN A 71 3.73 -21.87 8.04
C GLN A 71 2.66 -21.31 8.99
N HIS A 72 2.01 -22.21 9.77
CA HIS A 72 0.91 -21.87 10.66
C HIS A 72 1.25 -20.71 11.61
N ASP A 73 2.38 -20.80 12.33
CA ASP A 73 2.78 -19.78 13.30
C ASP A 73 3.07 -18.45 12.64
N VAL A 74 3.68 -18.47 11.44
CA VAL A 74 3.95 -17.27 10.65
C VAL A 74 2.65 -16.64 10.15
N GLN A 75 1.64 -17.44 9.80
CA GLN A 75 0.32 -16.94 9.42
C GLN A 75 -0.38 -16.24 10.59
N VAL A 76 -0.39 -16.86 11.78
CA VAL A 76 -0.96 -16.25 12.99
C VAL A 76 -0.30 -14.92 13.29
N VAL A 77 1.04 -14.86 13.26
CA VAL A 77 1.79 -13.61 13.47
C VAL A 77 1.47 -12.59 12.40
N THR A 78 1.43 -12.99 11.13
CA THR A 78 1.16 -12.10 9.99
C THR A 78 -0.23 -11.45 10.08
N TYR A 79 -1.27 -12.25 10.33
CA TYR A 79 -2.63 -11.71 10.46
C TYR A 79 -2.76 -10.83 11.71
N SER A 80 -2.19 -11.23 12.85
CA SER A 80 -2.24 -10.44 14.08
C SER A 80 -1.53 -9.10 13.94
N LEU A 81 -0.29 -9.09 13.45
CA LEU A 81 0.46 -7.86 13.21
C LEU A 81 -0.19 -7.00 12.13
N GLY A 82 -0.72 -7.64 11.06
CA GLY A 82 -1.44 -6.94 10.01
C GLY A 82 -2.64 -6.18 10.56
N ILE A 83 -3.46 -6.81 11.39
CA ILE A 83 -4.61 -6.16 12.05
C ILE A 83 -4.14 -4.96 12.89
N VAL A 84 -3.11 -5.12 13.74
CA VAL A 84 -2.59 -4.04 14.58
C VAL A 84 -2.12 -2.85 13.75
N VAL A 85 -1.34 -3.11 12.68
CA VAL A 85 -0.83 -2.06 11.79
C VAL A 85 -1.96 -1.36 11.05
N ILE A 86 -2.94 -2.12 10.53
CA ILE A 86 -4.08 -1.52 9.80
C ILE A 86 -4.95 -0.69 10.75
N ILE A 87 -5.15 -1.12 11.99
CA ILE A 87 -5.84 -0.32 13.02
C ILE A 87 -5.07 0.98 13.29
N ALA A 88 -3.74 0.92 13.42
CA ALA A 88 -2.91 2.11 13.61
C ALA A 88 -3.01 3.08 12.42
N LEU A 89 -3.02 2.56 11.18
CA LEU A 89 -3.21 3.35 9.97
C LEU A 89 -4.62 3.96 9.89
N LEU A 90 -5.65 3.19 10.27
CA LEU A 90 -7.03 3.67 10.33
C LEU A 90 -7.17 4.82 11.35
N TYR A 91 -6.57 4.65 12.54
CA TYR A 91 -6.56 5.69 13.58
C TYR A 91 -5.81 6.95 13.11
N ARG A 92 -4.67 6.78 12.44
CA ARG A 92 -3.90 7.88 11.85
C ARG A 92 -4.71 8.61 10.78
N SER A 93 -5.32 7.88 9.84
CA SER A 93 -6.17 8.42 8.78
C SER A 93 -7.36 9.21 9.36
N TYR A 94 -7.98 8.69 10.42
CA TYR A 94 -9.06 9.38 11.13
C TYR A 94 -8.60 10.69 11.80
N ARG A 95 -7.40 10.70 12.40
CA ARG A 95 -6.85 11.93 13.00
C ARG A 95 -6.45 12.98 11.97
N GLU A 96 -5.83 12.56 10.88
CA GLU A 96 -5.38 13.46 9.80
C GLU A 96 -6.56 14.08 9.04
N HIS A 97 -7.73 13.41 9.00
CA HIS A 97 -8.97 13.95 8.47
C HIS A 97 -9.39 15.31 9.11
N LYS A 98 -9.00 15.56 10.35
CA LYS A 98 -9.32 16.80 11.07
C LYS A 98 -8.32 17.95 10.84
N HIS A 99 -7.18 17.71 10.19
CA HIS A 99 -6.08 18.68 10.12
C HIS A 99 -5.33 18.65 8.80
N ILE A 100 -5.97 19.10 7.71
CA ILE A 100 -5.21 19.56 6.54
C ILE A 100 -4.76 20.99 6.87
N PRO A 101 -3.44 21.26 7.04
CA PRO A 101 -2.99 22.59 7.41
C PRO A 101 -3.34 23.58 6.30
N PRO A 102 -4.02 24.72 6.59
CA PRO A 102 -4.40 25.71 5.59
C PRO A 102 -3.20 26.45 4.95
N HIS A 103 -1.97 26.19 5.39
CA HIS A 103 -0.76 26.92 4.98
C HIS A 103 0.17 26.15 4.03
N LEU A 104 -0.36 25.30 3.14
CA LEU A 104 0.46 24.59 2.15
C LEU A 104 0.96 25.47 0.99
N LYS A 105 0.43 26.69 0.82
CA LYS A 105 0.87 27.62 -0.23
C LYS A 105 2.15 28.33 0.20
N THR A 106 3.29 27.91 -0.31
CA THR A 106 4.60 28.53 -0.08
C THR A 106 5.28 28.85 -1.41
N HIS A 107 5.90 30.03 -1.52
CA HIS A 107 6.65 30.45 -2.70
C HIS A 107 8.06 29.84 -2.79
N ILE A 108 8.18 28.52 -2.54
CA ILE A 108 9.46 27.81 -2.55
C ILE A 108 9.69 27.20 -3.93
N HIS A 109 10.87 27.44 -4.49
CA HIS A 109 11.27 26.82 -5.75
C HIS A 109 11.78 25.39 -5.52
N TYR A 110 11.02 24.38 -5.96
CA TYR A 110 11.35 22.96 -5.78
C TYR A 110 12.20 22.41 -6.94
N LYS A 111 13.39 21.86 -6.63
CA LYS A 111 14.22 21.15 -7.61
C LYS A 111 13.78 19.70 -7.75
N LYS A 112 13.68 19.18 -8.99
CA LYS A 112 13.26 17.79 -9.26
C LYS A 112 14.14 16.76 -8.54
N ARG A 113 15.48 16.91 -8.61
CA ARG A 113 16.44 15.99 -7.97
C ARG A 113 16.24 15.90 -6.46
N THR A 114 16.09 17.03 -5.79
CA THR A 114 15.83 17.06 -4.35
C THR A 114 14.48 16.44 -4.03
N SER A 115 13.45 16.70 -4.84
CA SER A 115 12.12 16.12 -4.70
C SER A 115 12.13 14.59 -4.84
N PHE A 116 12.87 14.05 -5.82
CA PHE A 116 13.05 12.62 -5.99
C PHE A 116 13.72 12.00 -4.75
N LEU A 117 14.83 12.56 -4.29
CA LEU A 117 15.53 12.10 -3.10
C LEU A 117 14.64 12.17 -1.85
N THR A 118 13.83 13.23 -1.71
CA THR A 118 12.86 13.33 -0.61
C THR A 118 11.87 12.16 -0.64
N GLY A 119 11.26 11.88 -1.80
CA GLY A 119 10.33 10.77 -1.95
C GLY A 119 10.97 9.41 -1.65
N PHE A 120 12.16 9.17 -2.21
CA PHE A 120 12.94 7.96 -1.97
C PHE A 120 13.27 7.78 -0.48
N THR A 121 13.81 8.84 0.17
CA THR A 121 14.19 8.76 1.59
C THR A 121 12.98 8.51 2.48
N ILE A 122 11.87 9.22 2.27
CA ILE A 122 10.65 9.02 3.06
C ILE A 122 10.15 7.58 2.92
N ALA A 123 10.14 7.03 1.71
CA ALA A 123 9.62 5.69 1.47
C ALA A 123 10.56 4.60 2.00
N ILE A 124 11.89 4.70 1.74
CA ILE A 124 12.85 3.68 2.19
C ILE A 124 13.04 3.64 3.71
N THR A 125 12.73 4.73 4.40
CA THR A 125 12.78 4.77 5.87
C THR A 125 11.44 4.44 6.52
N ASN A 126 10.40 4.12 5.74
CA ASN A 126 9.07 3.81 6.26
C ASN A 126 8.91 2.31 6.53
N PRO A 127 8.98 1.85 7.78
CA PRO A 127 8.87 0.41 8.10
C PRO A 127 7.48 -0.17 7.76
N GLY A 128 6.45 0.68 7.64
CA GLY A 128 5.11 0.26 7.24
C GLY A 128 5.06 -0.32 5.82
N MET A 129 6.04 -0.01 4.95
CA MET A 129 6.06 -0.53 3.58
C MET A 129 6.23 -2.04 3.54
N ILE A 130 7.06 -2.61 4.41
CA ILE A 130 7.25 -4.07 4.48
C ILE A 130 5.93 -4.78 4.86
N VAL A 131 5.17 -4.18 5.78
CA VAL A 131 3.88 -4.73 6.22
C VAL A 131 2.87 -4.76 5.08
N TRP A 132 2.79 -3.67 4.29
CA TRP A 132 1.94 -3.62 3.09
C TRP A 132 2.32 -4.69 2.06
N TRP A 133 3.61 -4.90 1.83
CA TRP A 133 4.07 -5.96 0.93
C TRP A 133 3.71 -7.35 1.44
N VAL A 134 3.84 -7.60 2.75
CA VAL A 134 3.44 -8.88 3.38
C VAL A 134 1.92 -9.08 3.24
N ILE A 135 1.11 -8.05 3.55
CA ILE A 135 -0.35 -8.10 3.43
C ILE A 135 -0.76 -8.38 1.99
N GLY A 136 -0.26 -7.60 1.03
CA GLY A 136 -0.60 -7.74 -0.39
C GLY A 136 -0.22 -9.10 -0.94
N TYR A 137 0.97 -9.62 -0.59
CA TYR A 137 1.41 -10.94 -1.02
C TYR A 137 0.61 -12.06 -0.36
N LYS A 138 0.29 -11.94 0.93
CA LYS A 138 -0.56 -12.91 1.65
C LYS A 138 -1.95 -12.97 1.03
N LEU A 139 -2.58 -11.83 0.74
CA LEU A 139 -3.87 -11.76 0.05
C LEU A 139 -3.81 -12.49 -1.32
N LEU A 140 -2.72 -12.32 -2.08
CA LEU A 140 -2.53 -13.03 -3.33
C LEU A 140 -2.45 -14.56 -3.14
N LEU A 141 -1.70 -15.02 -2.14
CA LEU A 141 -1.56 -16.44 -1.82
C LEU A 141 -2.89 -17.06 -1.39
N ASP A 142 -3.69 -16.33 -0.61
CA ASP A 142 -4.98 -16.80 -0.11
C ASP A 142 -6.05 -16.94 -1.22
N LEU A 143 -5.90 -16.22 -2.35
CA LEU A 143 -6.76 -16.41 -3.52
C LEU A 143 -6.55 -17.77 -4.21
N ALA A 144 -5.50 -18.52 -3.84
CA ALA A 144 -5.18 -19.85 -4.35
C ALA A 144 -5.19 -19.99 -5.90
N LEU A 145 -4.95 -18.88 -6.62
CA LEU A 145 -4.94 -18.84 -8.08
C LEU A 145 -3.72 -19.54 -8.69
N PHE A 146 -2.66 -19.68 -7.89
CA PHE A 146 -1.40 -20.32 -8.28
C PHE A 146 -0.98 -21.30 -7.20
N ASN A 147 -0.81 -22.57 -7.57
CA ASN A 147 -0.31 -23.59 -6.65
C ASN A 147 1.12 -23.30 -6.18
N THR A 148 1.91 -22.62 -7.03
CA THR A 148 3.27 -22.18 -6.70
C THR A 148 3.57 -20.84 -7.38
N MET A 149 4.17 -19.92 -6.62
CA MET A 149 4.63 -18.64 -7.16
C MET A 149 6.08 -18.77 -7.65
N ASN A 150 6.27 -19.07 -8.92
CA ASN A 150 7.59 -19.09 -9.55
C ASN A 150 8.17 -17.67 -9.71
N VAL A 151 9.47 -17.58 -10.02
CA VAL A 151 10.19 -16.32 -10.16
C VAL A 151 9.53 -15.35 -11.15
N PRO A 152 9.13 -15.74 -12.37
CA PRO A 152 8.44 -14.85 -13.29
C PRO A 152 7.14 -14.26 -12.74
N LEU A 153 6.32 -15.07 -12.04
CA LEU A 153 5.06 -14.59 -11.43
C LEU A 153 5.33 -13.58 -10.30
N LYS A 154 6.34 -13.83 -9.46
CA LYS A 154 6.77 -12.89 -8.41
C LYS A 154 7.22 -11.56 -9.00
N ILE A 155 8.00 -11.59 -10.09
CA ILE A 155 8.45 -10.37 -10.78
C ILE A 155 7.26 -9.63 -11.41
N THR A 156 6.34 -10.35 -12.04
CA THR A 156 5.12 -9.76 -12.62
C THR A 156 4.30 -9.06 -11.55
N PHE A 157 4.09 -9.70 -10.40
CA PHE A 157 3.38 -9.10 -9.27
C PHE A 157 4.10 -7.86 -8.72
N LEU A 158 5.43 -7.93 -8.57
CA LEU A 158 6.26 -6.80 -8.13
C LEU A 158 6.08 -5.57 -9.05
N ILE A 159 6.22 -5.78 -10.36
CA ILE A 159 6.07 -4.72 -11.36
C ILE A 159 4.65 -4.16 -11.34
N ALA A 160 3.64 -5.02 -11.24
CA ALA A 160 2.24 -4.60 -11.20
C ALA A 160 1.95 -3.74 -9.97
N CYS A 161 2.39 -4.16 -8.77
CA CYS A 161 2.23 -3.38 -7.54
C CYS A 161 2.92 -2.02 -7.62
N CYS A 162 4.18 -1.98 -8.05
CA CYS A 162 4.92 -0.72 -8.22
C CYS A 162 4.25 0.20 -9.24
N SER A 163 3.70 -0.37 -10.33
CA SER A 163 2.96 0.40 -11.36
C SER A 163 1.66 0.98 -10.79
N GLY A 164 0.93 0.21 -9.98
CA GLY A 164 -0.29 0.66 -9.30
C GLY A 164 -0.02 1.82 -8.35
N LEU A 165 1.01 1.69 -7.52
CA LEU A 165 1.47 2.71 -6.59
C LEU A 165 1.88 4.00 -7.33
N ALA A 166 2.70 3.88 -8.39
CA ALA A 166 3.10 4.99 -9.24
C ALA A 166 1.87 5.67 -9.86
N GLY A 167 0.97 4.88 -10.42
CA GLY A 167 -0.26 5.35 -11.05
C GLY A 167 -1.10 6.21 -10.11
N TYR A 168 -1.32 5.75 -8.87
CA TYR A 168 -2.05 6.51 -7.87
C TYR A 168 -1.37 7.85 -7.55
N LEU A 169 -0.07 7.83 -7.21
CA LEU A 169 0.64 9.04 -6.79
C LEU A 169 0.74 10.07 -7.93
N ILE A 170 0.96 9.61 -9.16
CA ILE A 170 1.00 10.48 -10.34
C ILE A 170 -0.40 11.04 -10.63
N LEU A 171 -1.43 10.21 -10.59
CA LEU A 171 -2.81 10.66 -10.79
C LEU A 171 -3.20 11.71 -9.75
N MET A 172 -2.88 11.45 -8.47
CA MET A 172 -3.10 12.42 -7.38
C MET A 172 -2.37 13.74 -7.64
N ALA A 173 -1.09 13.69 -8.06
CA ALA A 173 -0.33 14.89 -8.39
C ALA A 173 -0.99 15.71 -9.51
N PHE A 174 -1.47 15.04 -10.57
CA PHE A 174 -2.18 15.69 -11.68
C PHE A 174 -3.49 16.31 -11.23
N MET A 175 -4.33 15.56 -10.50
CA MET A 175 -5.63 16.03 -10.03
C MET A 175 -5.46 17.26 -9.14
N ILE A 176 -4.55 17.20 -8.17
CA ILE A 176 -4.31 18.31 -7.26
C ILE A 176 -3.73 19.52 -8.01
N ASN A 177 -2.80 19.31 -8.93
CA ASN A 177 -2.23 20.40 -9.70
C ASN A 177 -3.25 21.09 -10.61
N LYS A 178 -4.17 20.32 -11.21
CA LYS A 178 -5.25 20.88 -12.06
C LYS A 178 -6.31 21.62 -11.25
N MET A 179 -6.52 21.20 -10.00
CA MET A 179 -7.60 21.71 -9.14
C MET A 179 -7.09 22.74 -8.11
N GLN A 180 -5.92 23.36 -8.32
CA GLN A 180 -5.25 24.25 -7.32
C GLN A 180 -6.18 25.29 -6.66
N GLU A 181 -7.19 25.78 -7.38
CA GLU A 181 -8.15 26.77 -6.90
C GLU A 181 -9.48 26.16 -6.43
N SER A 182 -9.74 24.89 -6.74
CA SER A 182 -11.04 24.24 -6.56
C SER A 182 -10.98 22.94 -5.76
N ILE A 183 -9.86 22.65 -5.07
CA ILE A 183 -9.83 21.46 -4.20
C ILE A 183 -10.81 21.70 -3.06
N SER A 184 -11.97 21.11 -3.20
CA SER A 184 -12.95 21.06 -2.11
C SER A 184 -12.43 20.06 -1.08
N ASP A 185 -12.36 20.48 0.19
CA ASP A 185 -12.09 19.60 1.33
C ASP A 185 -12.98 18.36 1.29
N LYS A 186 -14.19 18.47 0.72
CA LYS A 186 -15.14 17.37 0.49
C LYS A 186 -14.61 16.25 -0.42
N LEU A 187 -13.72 16.54 -1.40
CA LEU A 187 -13.15 15.49 -2.27
C LEU A 187 -12.10 14.68 -1.50
N LEU A 188 -11.23 15.36 -0.77
CA LEU A 188 -10.23 14.72 0.09
C LEU A 188 -10.91 13.89 1.19
N ASP A 189 -11.99 14.40 1.76
CA ASP A 189 -12.82 13.72 2.73
C ASP A 189 -13.43 12.42 2.17
N ARG A 190 -14.03 12.47 0.98
CA ARG A 190 -14.60 11.27 0.33
C ARG A 190 -13.53 10.23 0.03
N MET A 191 -12.37 10.63 -0.47
CA MET A 191 -11.26 9.71 -0.71
C MET A 191 -10.84 9.03 0.61
N ASN A 192 -10.69 9.80 1.68
CA ASN A 192 -10.30 9.25 2.98
C ASN A 192 -11.34 8.28 3.56
N ILE A 193 -12.64 8.58 3.42
CA ILE A 193 -13.73 7.67 3.82
C ILE A 193 -13.67 6.35 3.05
N VAL A 194 -13.47 6.39 1.74
CA VAL A 194 -13.34 5.17 0.91
C VAL A 194 -12.15 4.32 1.37
N ILE A 195 -11.03 4.96 1.71
CA ILE A 195 -9.84 4.28 2.22
C ILE A 195 -10.13 3.61 3.56
N MET A 196 -10.71 4.37 4.49
CA MET A 196 -11.07 3.83 5.80
C MET A 196 -11.98 2.61 5.65
N PHE A 197 -12.93 2.65 4.73
CA PHE A 197 -13.81 1.52 4.43
C PHE A 197 -13.02 0.31 3.91
N LEU A 198 -12.09 0.51 2.96
CA LEU A 198 -11.24 -0.57 2.44
C LEU A 198 -10.34 -1.17 3.53
N LEU A 199 -9.77 -0.34 4.40
CA LEU A 199 -8.97 -0.80 5.54
C LEU A 199 -9.79 -1.66 6.51
N VAL A 200 -11.04 -1.25 6.78
CA VAL A 200 -11.97 -2.05 7.62
C VAL A 200 -12.26 -3.40 6.98
N LEU A 201 -12.49 -3.47 5.68
CA LEU A 201 -12.69 -4.75 4.98
C LEU A 201 -11.48 -5.69 5.12
N VAL A 202 -10.25 -5.15 5.04
CA VAL A 202 -9.03 -5.97 5.23
C VAL A 202 -8.91 -6.44 6.69
N ILE A 203 -9.27 -5.60 7.68
CA ILE A 203 -9.31 -6.03 9.10
C ILE A 203 -10.29 -7.20 9.29
N ILE A 204 -11.49 -7.08 8.72
CA ILE A 204 -12.51 -8.13 8.80
C ILE A 204 -11.99 -9.42 8.17
N TYR A 205 -11.41 -9.33 6.98
CA TYR A 205 -10.83 -10.48 6.29
C TYR A 205 -9.74 -11.15 7.13
N PHE A 206 -8.78 -10.38 7.66
CA PHE A 206 -7.71 -10.91 8.51
C PHE A 206 -8.24 -11.51 9.82
N GLY A 207 -9.29 -10.91 10.39
CA GLY A 207 -9.96 -11.43 11.57
C GLY A 207 -10.59 -12.82 11.32
N ILE A 208 -11.28 -12.98 10.20
CA ILE A 208 -11.87 -14.27 9.79
C ILE A 208 -10.78 -15.33 9.60
N GLN A 209 -9.70 -15.00 8.92
CA GLN A 209 -8.59 -15.93 8.70
C GLN A 209 -7.90 -16.33 10.01
N LEU A 210 -7.68 -15.38 10.91
CA LEU A 210 -7.07 -15.62 12.22
C LEU A 210 -7.94 -16.54 13.09
N ILE A 211 -9.24 -16.29 13.14
CA ILE A 211 -10.20 -17.14 13.86
C ILE A 211 -10.18 -18.57 13.28
N GLY A 212 -10.19 -18.70 11.95
CA GLY A 212 -10.13 -20.01 11.28
C GLY A 212 -8.87 -20.81 11.64
N LEU A 213 -7.71 -20.14 11.71
CA LEU A 213 -6.45 -20.79 12.11
C LEU A 213 -6.50 -21.29 13.57
N ILE A 214 -6.99 -20.45 14.48
CA ILE A 214 -7.07 -20.79 15.92
C ILE A 214 -8.06 -21.94 16.16
N THR A 215 -9.22 -21.91 15.52
CA THR A 215 -10.25 -22.95 15.68
C THR A 215 -9.80 -24.30 15.09
N ASN A 216 -9.17 -24.32 13.92
CA ASN A 216 -8.64 -25.54 13.32
C ASN A 216 -7.52 -26.18 14.16
N THR A 217 -6.69 -25.36 14.82
CA THR A 217 -5.66 -25.87 15.74
C THR A 217 -6.28 -26.52 16.96
N SER A 218 -7.33 -25.93 17.52
CA SER A 218 -8.04 -26.47 18.68
C SER A 218 -8.70 -27.81 18.36
N THR A 219 -9.26 -27.96 17.16
CA THR A 219 -9.91 -29.23 16.73
C THR A 219 -8.88 -30.35 16.54
N ASN A 220 -7.71 -30.06 16.01
CA ASN A 220 -6.63 -31.04 15.81
C ASN A 220 -5.99 -31.51 17.15
N ILE A 221 -5.99 -30.65 18.16
CA ILE A 221 -5.48 -31.03 19.49
C ILE A 221 -6.48 -32.00 20.18
N ILE A 222 -7.79 -31.77 20.03
CA ILE A 222 -8.84 -32.62 20.67
C ILE A 222 -8.91 -34.00 20.00
N HIS A 223 -8.59 -34.15 18.72
CA HIS A 223 -8.58 -35.44 18.03
C HIS A 223 -7.32 -36.29 18.27
N ASN A 224 -6.28 -35.74 18.89
CA ASN A 224 -5.03 -36.45 19.20
C ASN A 224 -4.91 -36.86 20.67
N PHE A 225 -5.97 -36.74 21.45
CA PHE A 225 -6.18 -37.30 22.78
C PHE A 225 -7.31 -38.33 22.75
#